data_292011daa238ceb214511a5060ee19b6
#
_entry.id   292011daa238ceb214511a5060ee19b6
#
_cell.length_a   1.000
_cell.length_b   1.000
_cell.length_c   1.000
_cell.angle_alpha   90.00
_cell.angle_beta   90.00
_cell.angle_gamma   90.00
#
_symmetry.space_group_name_H-M   'P 1'
#
loop_
_entity.id
_entity.type
_entity.pdbx_description
1 polymer ?
#
loop_
_entity_poly.entity_id
_entity_poly.type
_entity_poly.pdbx_seq_one_letter_code
_entity_poly.pdbx_strand_id
1 'polypeptide(L)'
;MSDYPPAAGAAGLTNKRLLFAREPGWQFSAMLVLEVVFLFGAVPALSASEADRGLANMLQLALAAIVIALIAKSTWLRLILLASFGLALASRLLPGLLPQATTLGMSLVYNLLATAETARAVFGPGDVDHHRIAGAVFIYLNIALIFALAFTALNVVVPDAISALGAESRIHISEMIHFSFSTLTTLGDRHLSANSPLAYSLADLEAIIGQLFPAILLSRLVGLHLSQTR
;
A
#
# COMPACT_ATOMS: atom_id res chain seq x y z
N MET A 1 47.99 -42.78 17.39
CA MET A 1 46.73 -42.78 18.13
C MET A 1 46.49 -41.35 18.52
N SER A 2 45.67 -40.66 17.78
CA SER A 2 45.24 -39.32 18.10
C SER A 2 43.77 -39.23 17.67
N ASP A 3 42.89 -39.42 18.67
CA ASP A 3 41.44 -39.26 18.52
C ASP A 3 41.09 -37.76 18.49
N TYR A 4 40.67 -37.27 17.35
CA TYR A 4 40.01 -35.97 17.24
C TYR A 4 38.46 -36.19 17.23
N PRO A 5 37.70 -35.59 18.14
CA PRO A 5 36.26 -35.70 18.11
C PRO A 5 35.71 -34.88 16.94
N PRO A 6 34.64 -35.34 16.24
CA PRO A 6 34.06 -34.62 15.12
C PRO A 6 33.34 -33.35 15.59
N ALA A 7 33.54 -32.27 14.86
CA ALA A 7 32.94 -30.95 15.09
C ALA A 7 31.40 -30.99 15.06
N ALA A 8 30.80 -30.93 16.24
CA ALA A 8 29.35 -30.89 16.44
C ALA A 8 28.72 -29.53 16.13
N GLY A 9 29.38 -28.64 15.39
CA GLY A 9 28.93 -27.28 15.13
C GLY A 9 28.24 -27.04 13.77
N ALA A 10 28.38 -27.96 12.81
CA ALA A 10 27.92 -27.71 11.44
C ALA A 10 26.42 -28.07 11.18
N ALA A 11 25.84 -28.97 11.97
CA ALA A 11 24.46 -29.44 11.76
C ALA A 11 23.40 -28.44 12.22
N GLY A 12 23.72 -27.53 13.15
CA GLY A 12 22.77 -26.55 13.70
C GLY A 12 22.52 -25.34 12.80
N LEU A 13 23.47 -25.00 11.92
CA LEU A 13 23.37 -23.85 11.04
C LEU A 13 22.66 -24.15 9.71
N THR A 14 22.67 -25.40 9.29
CA THR A 14 22.02 -25.86 8.06
C THR A 14 20.48 -25.93 8.23
N ASN A 15 20.02 -26.25 9.44
CA ASN A 15 18.57 -26.41 9.70
C ASN A 15 17.84 -25.08 9.86
N LYS A 16 18.51 -23.99 10.23
CA LYS A 16 17.88 -22.65 10.27
C LYS A 16 17.73 -22.02 8.87
N ARG A 17 18.55 -22.39 7.90
CA ARG A 17 18.41 -21.91 6.50
C ARG A 17 17.31 -22.63 5.72
N LEU A 18 16.94 -23.85 6.09
CA LEU A 18 15.86 -24.62 5.44
C LEU A 18 14.48 -24.25 5.97
N LEU A 19 14.37 -23.53 7.10
CA LEU A 19 13.10 -23.06 7.67
C LEU A 19 12.58 -21.75 7.06
N PHE A 20 13.33 -21.10 6.19
CA PHE A 20 12.79 -20.13 5.25
C PHE A 20 12.18 -20.86 4.06
N ALA A 21 11.12 -21.65 4.33
CA ALA A 21 10.27 -22.22 3.30
C ALA A 21 9.91 -21.09 2.34
N ARG A 22 10.31 -21.25 1.09
CA ARG A 22 10.03 -20.36 -0.05
C ARG A 22 8.52 -20.16 -0.10
N GLU A 23 8.04 -19.06 0.49
CA GLU A 23 6.64 -18.67 0.37
C GLU A 23 6.33 -18.56 -1.12
N PRO A 24 5.24 -19.16 -1.60
CA PRO A 24 4.91 -19.08 -3.02
C PRO A 24 4.71 -17.61 -3.39
N GLY A 25 5.60 -17.07 -4.22
CA GLY A 25 5.61 -15.66 -4.63
C GLY A 25 4.35 -15.19 -5.37
N TRP A 26 3.52 -16.12 -5.83
CA TRP A 26 2.25 -15.83 -6.54
C TRP A 26 1.32 -14.87 -5.78
N GLN A 27 1.43 -14.82 -4.44
CA GLN A 27 0.64 -13.91 -3.59
C GLN A 27 0.83 -12.45 -4.02
N PHE A 28 2.05 -12.02 -4.32
CA PHE A 28 2.33 -10.65 -4.75
C PHE A 28 1.72 -10.34 -6.11
N SER A 29 1.74 -11.30 -7.04
CA SER A 29 1.08 -11.12 -8.33
C SER A 29 -0.44 -11.08 -8.20
N ALA A 30 -1.01 -11.91 -7.34
CA ALA A 30 -2.46 -11.89 -7.08
C ALA A 30 -2.89 -10.56 -6.45
N MET A 31 -2.10 -10.03 -5.51
CA MET A 31 -2.35 -8.72 -4.89
C MET A 31 -2.32 -7.59 -5.91
N LEU A 32 -1.31 -7.58 -6.79
CA LEU A 32 -1.21 -6.58 -7.86
C LEU A 32 -2.42 -6.65 -8.80
N VAL A 33 -2.82 -7.84 -9.23
CA VAL A 33 -4.00 -7.99 -10.11
C VAL A 33 -5.26 -7.48 -9.43
N LEU A 34 -5.48 -7.85 -8.17
CA LEU A 34 -6.63 -7.38 -7.40
C LEU A 34 -6.63 -5.86 -7.23
N GLU A 35 -5.47 -5.26 -6.94
CA GLU A 35 -5.31 -3.82 -6.80
C GLU A 35 -5.59 -3.08 -8.10
N VAL A 36 -5.04 -3.56 -9.22
CA VAL A 36 -5.28 -2.97 -10.56
C VAL A 36 -6.76 -3.06 -10.93
N VAL A 37 -7.40 -4.22 -10.72
CA VAL A 37 -8.84 -4.38 -10.99
C VAL A 37 -9.67 -3.45 -10.09
N PHE A 38 -9.28 -3.30 -8.84
CA PHE A 38 -9.95 -2.38 -7.92
C PHE A 38 -9.79 -0.92 -8.37
N LEU A 39 -8.56 -0.45 -8.56
CA LEU A 39 -8.27 0.96 -8.85
C LEU A 39 -8.80 1.41 -10.21
N PHE A 40 -8.60 0.61 -11.24
CA PHE A 40 -8.93 0.98 -12.62
C PHE A 40 -10.27 0.42 -13.12
N GLY A 41 -10.86 -0.55 -12.40
CA GLY A 41 -12.16 -1.13 -12.72
C GLY A 41 -13.25 -0.71 -11.72
N ALA A 42 -13.12 -1.12 -10.47
CA ALA A 42 -14.17 -0.93 -9.47
C ALA A 42 -14.34 0.53 -9.05
N VAL A 43 -13.27 1.27 -8.79
CA VAL A 43 -13.34 2.66 -8.36
C VAL A 43 -14.07 3.54 -9.40
N PRO A 44 -13.72 3.55 -10.69
CA PRO A 44 -14.44 4.33 -11.68
C PRO A 44 -15.88 3.87 -11.88
N ALA A 45 -16.13 2.55 -11.92
CA ALA A 45 -17.47 2.01 -12.14
C ALA A 45 -18.44 2.33 -11.00
N LEU A 46 -17.93 2.37 -9.75
CA LEU A 46 -18.73 2.60 -8.54
C LEU A 46 -18.70 4.06 -8.06
N SER A 47 -18.09 4.98 -8.80
CA SER A 47 -18.09 6.41 -8.45
C SER A 47 -19.39 7.14 -8.83
N ALA A 48 -20.24 6.53 -9.66
CA ALA A 48 -21.39 7.18 -10.29
C ALA A 48 -22.53 7.49 -9.32
N SER A 49 -22.73 6.72 -8.25
CA SER A 49 -23.80 6.95 -7.27
C SER A 49 -23.30 6.91 -5.83
N GLU A 50 -24.03 7.52 -4.90
CA GLU A 50 -23.70 7.50 -3.45
C GLU A 50 -23.71 6.07 -2.87
N ALA A 51 -24.66 5.23 -3.29
CA ALA A 51 -24.75 3.84 -2.85
C ALA A 51 -23.57 3.00 -3.37
N ASP A 52 -23.18 3.22 -4.62
CA ASP A 52 -22.06 2.51 -5.26
C ASP A 52 -20.71 2.91 -4.67
N ARG A 53 -20.56 4.17 -4.22
CA ARG A 53 -19.37 4.63 -3.47
C ARG A 53 -19.20 3.90 -2.14
N GLY A 54 -20.29 3.62 -1.44
CA GLY A 54 -20.28 2.78 -0.24
C GLY A 54 -19.72 1.39 -0.54
N LEU A 55 -20.14 0.80 -1.67
CA LEU A 55 -19.67 -0.50 -2.13
C LEU A 55 -18.17 -0.46 -2.51
N ALA A 56 -17.70 0.58 -3.22
CA ALA A 56 -16.29 0.75 -3.55
C ALA A 56 -15.41 0.80 -2.29
N ASN A 57 -15.82 1.52 -1.27
CA ASN A 57 -15.11 1.58 0.00
C ASN A 57 -15.08 0.23 0.73
N MET A 58 -16.18 -0.54 0.69
CA MET A 58 -16.22 -1.89 1.26
C MET A 58 -15.31 -2.85 0.48
N LEU A 59 -15.28 -2.74 -0.84
CA LEU A 59 -14.39 -3.53 -1.69
C LEU A 59 -12.91 -3.24 -1.39
N GLN A 60 -12.56 -1.96 -1.21
CA GLN A 60 -11.22 -1.53 -0.79
C GLN A 60 -10.82 -2.14 0.56
N LEU A 61 -11.71 -2.10 1.55
CA LEU A 61 -11.45 -2.70 2.85
C LEU A 61 -11.32 -4.22 2.77
N ALA A 62 -12.14 -4.89 1.95
CA ALA A 62 -12.06 -6.32 1.72
C ALA A 62 -10.74 -6.70 1.02
N LEU A 63 -10.34 -5.97 -0.01
CA LEU A 63 -9.06 -6.15 -0.69
C LEU A 63 -7.91 -6.03 0.30
N ALA A 64 -7.93 -4.98 1.09
CA ALA A 64 -6.93 -4.73 2.10
C ALA A 64 -6.89 -5.88 3.15
N ALA A 65 -8.03 -6.42 3.60
CA ALA A 65 -8.08 -7.57 4.51
C ALA A 65 -7.49 -8.85 3.87
N ILE A 66 -7.75 -9.09 2.58
CA ILE A 66 -7.17 -10.21 1.83
C ILE A 66 -5.64 -10.06 1.77
N VAL A 67 -5.15 -8.87 1.43
CA VAL A 67 -3.71 -8.56 1.38
C VAL A 67 -3.04 -8.88 2.72
N ILE A 68 -3.65 -8.50 3.83
CA ILE A 68 -3.13 -8.78 5.17
C ILE A 68 -3.14 -10.26 5.49
N ALA A 69 -4.23 -10.95 5.21
CA ALA A 69 -4.34 -12.38 5.46
C ALA A 69 -3.24 -13.16 4.72
N LEU A 70 -2.84 -12.66 3.54
CA LEU A 70 -1.78 -13.27 2.73
C LEU A 70 -0.36 -12.96 3.23
N ILE A 71 -0.11 -11.77 3.83
CA ILE A 71 1.25 -11.30 4.13
C ILE A 71 1.59 -11.36 5.61
N ALA A 72 0.63 -11.12 6.49
CA ALA A 72 0.91 -11.01 7.93
C ALA A 72 1.38 -12.33 8.52
N LYS A 73 2.68 -12.43 8.81
CA LYS A 73 3.29 -13.62 9.44
C LYS A 73 3.07 -13.64 10.96
N SER A 74 2.91 -12.46 11.58
CA SER A 74 2.70 -12.32 13.00
C SER A 74 1.21 -12.37 13.37
N THR A 75 0.84 -13.22 14.34
CA THR A 75 -0.54 -13.30 14.84
C THR A 75 -1.02 -11.97 15.42
N TRP A 76 -0.15 -11.24 16.14
CA TRP A 76 -0.48 -9.93 16.69
C TRP A 76 -0.77 -8.88 15.60
N LEU A 77 0.04 -8.88 14.54
CA LEU A 77 -0.18 -7.97 13.41
C LEU A 77 -1.52 -8.28 12.72
N ARG A 78 -1.83 -9.56 12.49
CA ARG A 78 -3.14 -9.96 11.96
C ARG A 78 -4.29 -9.47 12.83
N LEU A 79 -4.18 -9.60 14.15
CA LEU A 79 -5.22 -9.14 15.08
C LEU A 79 -5.40 -7.62 15.04
N ILE A 80 -4.31 -6.84 15.04
CA ILE A 80 -4.37 -5.38 14.94
C ILE A 80 -5.04 -4.97 13.62
N LEU A 81 -4.64 -5.59 12.53
CA LEU A 81 -5.16 -5.27 11.20
C LEU A 81 -6.63 -5.71 11.05
N LEU A 82 -7.01 -6.87 11.57
CA LEU A 82 -8.42 -7.32 11.60
C LEU A 82 -9.28 -6.43 12.50
N ALA A 83 -8.75 -5.98 13.64
CA ALA A 83 -9.44 -5.05 14.52
C ALA A 83 -9.64 -3.69 13.85
N SER A 84 -8.61 -3.16 13.18
CA SER A 84 -8.72 -1.91 12.40
C SER A 84 -9.72 -2.03 11.26
N PHE A 85 -9.71 -3.16 10.56
CA PHE A 85 -10.69 -3.48 9.53
C PHE A 85 -12.12 -3.57 10.10
N GLY A 86 -12.31 -4.32 11.18
CA GLY A 86 -13.61 -4.46 11.84
C GLY A 86 -14.17 -3.12 12.30
N LEU A 87 -13.32 -2.25 12.85
CA LEU A 87 -13.72 -0.92 13.30
C LEU A 87 -14.04 0.02 12.12
N ALA A 88 -13.27 -0.04 11.03
CA ALA A 88 -13.56 0.68 9.81
C ALA A 88 -14.88 0.21 9.17
N LEU A 89 -15.15 -1.09 9.18
CA LEU A 89 -16.41 -1.67 8.73
C LEU A 89 -17.58 -1.24 9.63
N ALA A 90 -17.42 -1.30 10.96
CA ALA A 90 -18.43 -0.90 11.93
C ALA A 90 -18.81 0.58 11.77
N SER A 91 -17.84 1.47 11.54
CA SER A 91 -18.09 2.90 11.30
C SER A 91 -18.89 3.17 10.03
N ARG A 92 -18.84 2.26 9.06
CA ARG A 92 -19.62 2.34 7.81
C ARG A 92 -21.04 1.81 7.97
N LEU A 93 -21.19 0.70 8.73
CA LEU A 93 -22.48 0.08 8.98
C LEU A 93 -23.32 0.87 10.01
N LEU A 94 -22.64 1.59 10.91
CA LEU A 94 -23.26 2.42 11.96
C LEU A 94 -22.82 3.89 11.77
N PRO A 95 -23.49 4.65 10.86
CA PRO A 95 -23.17 6.05 10.64
C PRO A 95 -23.29 6.85 11.96
N GLY A 96 -22.24 7.64 12.25
CA GLY A 96 -22.17 8.42 13.50
C GLY A 96 -21.47 7.73 14.68
N LEU A 97 -21.08 6.45 14.56
CA LEU A 97 -20.33 5.76 15.60
C LEU A 97 -18.94 6.40 15.82
N LEU A 98 -18.27 6.79 14.75
CA LEU A 98 -16.95 7.42 14.79
C LEU A 98 -16.90 8.68 13.92
N PRO A 99 -16.16 9.72 14.35
CA PRO A 99 -15.87 10.87 13.51
C PRO A 99 -15.15 10.45 12.22
N GLN A 100 -15.43 11.14 11.11
CA GLN A 100 -14.83 10.85 9.80
C GLN A 100 -13.29 10.88 9.85
N ALA A 101 -12.71 11.83 10.57
CA ALA A 101 -11.26 11.94 10.75
C ALA A 101 -10.64 10.68 11.40
N THR A 102 -11.33 10.08 12.37
CA THR A 102 -10.87 8.84 13.02
C THR A 102 -10.85 7.68 12.03
N THR A 103 -11.89 7.54 11.22
CA THR A 103 -12.00 6.47 10.21
C THR A 103 -10.91 6.60 9.15
N LEU A 104 -10.65 7.82 8.68
CA LEU A 104 -9.58 8.11 7.72
C LEU A 104 -8.19 7.84 8.31
N GLY A 105 -7.95 8.28 9.55
CA GLY A 105 -6.70 8.02 10.27
C GLY A 105 -6.43 6.53 10.43
N MET A 106 -7.44 5.74 10.78
CA MET A 106 -7.31 4.27 10.90
C MET A 106 -7.02 3.62 9.55
N SER A 107 -7.70 4.06 8.47
CA SER A 107 -7.46 3.57 7.11
C SER A 107 -6.03 3.90 6.65
N LEU A 108 -5.53 5.07 6.98
CA LEU A 108 -4.17 5.50 6.67
C LEU A 108 -3.13 4.62 7.40
N VAL A 109 -3.26 4.46 8.72
CA VAL A 109 -2.38 3.59 9.53
C VAL A 109 -2.38 2.16 9.00
N TYR A 110 -3.57 1.66 8.68
CA TYR A 110 -3.74 0.34 8.10
C TYR A 110 -2.97 0.17 6.78
N ASN A 111 -3.16 1.08 5.81
CA ASN A 111 -2.47 1.01 4.52
C ASN A 111 -0.94 1.16 4.67
N LEU A 112 -0.48 2.02 5.58
CA LEU A 112 0.94 2.17 5.90
C LEU A 112 1.55 0.85 6.43
N LEU A 113 0.88 0.19 7.39
CA LEU A 113 1.35 -1.07 7.95
C LEU A 113 1.35 -2.20 6.91
N ALA A 114 0.29 -2.32 6.11
CA ALA A 114 0.19 -3.31 5.05
C ALA A 114 1.29 -3.12 3.99
N THR A 115 1.52 -1.88 3.58
CA THR A 115 2.59 -1.53 2.63
C THR A 115 3.97 -1.81 3.21
N ALA A 116 4.20 -1.48 4.48
CA ALA A 116 5.49 -1.74 5.15
C ALA A 116 5.78 -3.25 5.26
N GLU A 117 4.80 -4.08 5.59
CA GLU A 117 4.98 -5.54 5.64
C GLU A 117 5.22 -6.12 4.24
N THR A 118 4.48 -5.65 3.23
CA THR A 118 4.75 -6.04 1.84
C THR A 118 6.15 -5.65 1.42
N ALA A 119 6.60 -4.44 1.76
CA ALA A 119 7.94 -3.96 1.44
C ALA A 119 9.02 -4.83 2.12
N ARG A 120 8.84 -5.20 3.39
CA ARG A 120 9.76 -6.12 4.08
C ARG A 120 9.85 -7.48 3.39
N ALA A 121 8.73 -7.99 2.89
CA ALA A 121 8.68 -9.27 2.19
C ALA A 121 9.31 -9.17 0.78
N VAL A 122 8.98 -8.12 0.03
CA VAL A 122 9.46 -7.88 -1.34
C VAL A 122 10.96 -7.55 -1.36
N PHE A 123 11.40 -6.66 -0.47
CA PHE A 123 12.79 -6.19 -0.42
C PHE A 123 13.69 -7.01 0.52
N GLY A 124 13.15 -8.07 1.13
CA GLY A 124 13.92 -9.01 1.95
C GLY A 124 14.97 -9.79 1.16
N PRO A 125 15.85 -10.55 1.87
CA PRO A 125 16.88 -11.38 1.22
C PRO A 125 16.25 -12.48 0.36
N GLY A 126 16.93 -12.86 -0.71
CA GLY A 126 16.54 -13.93 -1.65
C GLY A 126 16.54 -13.46 -3.11
N ASP A 127 16.33 -14.42 -4.03
CA ASP A 127 16.34 -14.17 -5.46
C ASP A 127 15.17 -13.23 -5.87
N VAL A 128 15.44 -12.39 -6.86
CA VAL A 128 14.41 -11.52 -7.45
C VAL A 128 13.74 -12.30 -8.56
N ASP A 129 12.49 -12.64 -8.34
CA ASP A 129 11.62 -13.23 -9.34
C ASP A 129 10.54 -12.21 -9.80
N HIS A 130 9.80 -12.56 -10.85
CA HIS A 130 8.73 -11.73 -11.40
C HIS A 130 7.62 -11.43 -10.37
N HIS A 131 7.41 -12.30 -9.39
CA HIS A 131 6.43 -12.08 -8.33
C HIS A 131 6.86 -10.96 -7.36
N ARG A 132 8.17 -10.87 -7.05
CA ARG A 132 8.70 -9.76 -6.25
C ARG A 132 8.63 -8.44 -7.00
N ILE A 133 8.81 -8.45 -8.32
CA ILE A 133 8.62 -7.26 -9.15
C ILE A 133 7.14 -6.83 -9.08
N ALA A 134 6.21 -7.77 -9.21
CA ALA A 134 4.78 -7.50 -9.05
C ALA A 134 4.45 -6.90 -7.67
N GLY A 135 5.07 -7.43 -6.60
CA GLY A 135 4.95 -6.87 -5.26
C GLY A 135 5.49 -5.44 -5.13
N ALA A 136 6.58 -5.12 -5.82
CA ALA A 136 7.10 -3.75 -5.85
C ALA A 136 6.16 -2.78 -6.58
N VAL A 137 5.56 -3.22 -7.70
CA VAL A 137 4.54 -2.43 -8.40
C VAL A 137 3.29 -2.24 -7.53
N PHE A 138 2.86 -3.28 -6.80
CA PHE A 138 1.78 -3.17 -5.82
C PHE A 138 2.08 -2.11 -4.75
N ILE A 139 3.30 -2.10 -4.19
CA ILE A 139 3.73 -1.08 -3.22
C ILE A 139 3.63 0.32 -3.82
N TYR A 140 4.04 0.51 -5.08
CA TYR A 140 3.96 1.79 -5.77
C TYR A 140 2.53 2.30 -5.90
N LEU A 141 1.57 1.43 -6.27
CA LEU A 141 0.16 1.78 -6.33
C LEU A 141 -0.42 2.11 -4.95
N ASN A 142 -0.02 1.35 -3.92
CA ASN A 142 -0.42 1.62 -2.53
C ASN A 142 0.12 2.93 -1.98
N ILE A 143 1.30 3.41 -2.43
CA ILE A 143 1.82 4.73 -2.07
C ILE A 143 0.81 5.80 -2.50
N ALA A 144 0.29 5.73 -3.74
CA ALA A 144 -0.75 6.67 -4.18
C ALA A 144 -2.01 6.60 -3.30
N LEU A 145 -2.46 5.40 -2.91
CA LEU A 145 -3.63 5.27 -2.01
C LEU A 145 -3.37 5.90 -0.63
N ILE A 146 -2.16 5.74 -0.08
CA ILE A 146 -1.76 6.34 1.19
C ILE A 146 -1.82 7.86 1.09
N PHE A 147 -1.27 8.45 0.02
CA PHE A 147 -1.31 9.89 -0.20
C PHE A 147 -2.74 10.40 -0.46
N ALA A 148 -3.56 9.68 -1.22
CA ALA A 148 -4.97 10.02 -1.41
C ALA A 148 -5.75 10.07 -0.08
N LEU A 149 -5.50 9.10 0.83
CA LEU A 149 -6.06 9.11 2.19
C LEU A 149 -5.51 10.27 3.03
N ALA A 150 -4.21 10.57 2.90
CA ALA A 150 -3.59 11.69 3.61
C ALA A 150 -4.14 13.04 3.15
N PHE A 151 -4.31 13.26 1.85
CA PHE A 151 -4.97 14.46 1.29
C PHE A 151 -6.42 14.57 1.75
N THR A 152 -7.16 13.45 1.75
CA THR A 152 -8.54 13.43 2.24
C THR A 152 -8.60 13.80 3.73
N ALA A 153 -7.70 13.23 4.55
CA ALA A 153 -7.61 13.55 5.98
C ALA A 153 -7.21 15.02 6.20
N LEU A 154 -6.25 15.52 5.42
CA LEU A 154 -5.84 16.94 5.47
C LEU A 154 -7.02 17.86 5.16
N ASN A 155 -7.82 17.55 4.14
CA ASN A 155 -8.98 18.36 3.73
C ASN A 155 -10.12 18.35 4.77
N VAL A 156 -10.19 17.32 5.63
CA VAL A 156 -11.10 17.29 6.78
C VAL A 156 -10.63 18.20 7.90
N VAL A 157 -9.30 18.28 8.15
CA VAL A 157 -8.72 19.07 9.24
C VAL A 157 -8.52 20.54 8.83
N VAL A 158 -8.11 20.75 7.58
CA VAL A 158 -7.88 22.07 6.99
C VAL A 158 -8.83 22.20 5.79
N PRO A 159 -10.00 22.82 5.96
CA PRO A 159 -10.95 22.99 4.86
C PRO A 159 -10.26 23.70 3.66
N ASP A 160 -10.61 23.25 2.46
CA ASP A 160 -10.09 23.78 1.19
C ASP A 160 -8.55 23.64 1.01
N ALA A 161 -7.89 22.81 1.82
CA ALA A 161 -6.47 22.48 1.61
C ALA A 161 -6.23 21.88 0.21
N ILE A 162 -7.20 21.12 -0.28
CA ILE A 162 -7.33 20.70 -1.67
C ILE A 162 -8.69 21.18 -2.15
N SER A 163 -8.77 21.89 -3.27
CA SER A 163 -10.02 22.36 -3.83
C SER A 163 -10.16 22.01 -5.31
N ALA A 164 -11.41 21.89 -5.75
CA ALA A 164 -11.74 21.69 -7.16
C ALA A 164 -11.80 23.04 -7.88
N LEU A 165 -11.18 23.12 -9.05
CA LEU A 165 -11.25 24.30 -9.90
C LEU A 165 -12.67 24.45 -10.48
N GLY A 166 -13.40 25.45 -10.02
CA GLY A 166 -14.68 25.86 -10.61
C GLY A 166 -15.94 25.22 -10.06
N ALA A 167 -15.90 24.48 -8.97
CA ALA A 167 -17.10 23.90 -8.35
C ALA A 167 -17.04 23.93 -6.82
N GLU A 168 -18.15 24.34 -6.18
CA GLU A 168 -18.38 24.17 -4.74
C GLU A 168 -18.82 22.72 -4.38
N SER A 169 -18.28 21.72 -5.04
CA SER A 169 -18.69 20.32 -4.82
C SER A 169 -17.77 19.62 -3.83
N ARG A 170 -18.35 18.74 -3.01
CA ARG A 170 -17.58 17.87 -2.13
C ARG A 170 -16.67 17.00 -2.96
N ILE A 171 -15.37 17.10 -2.70
CA ILE A 171 -14.36 16.24 -3.34
C ILE A 171 -14.52 14.81 -2.83
N HIS A 172 -14.65 13.85 -3.76
CA HIS A 172 -14.80 12.45 -3.44
C HIS A 172 -13.44 11.74 -3.36
N ILE A 173 -13.39 10.62 -2.65
CA ILE A 173 -12.15 9.83 -2.50
C ILE A 173 -11.60 9.35 -3.85
N SER A 174 -12.46 9.09 -4.84
CA SER A 174 -12.03 8.73 -6.21
C SER A 174 -11.25 9.85 -6.89
N GLU A 175 -11.66 11.11 -6.67
CA GLU A 175 -10.97 12.29 -7.20
C GLU A 175 -9.63 12.50 -6.47
N MET A 176 -9.58 12.26 -5.15
CA MET A 176 -8.34 12.29 -4.39
C MET A 176 -7.36 11.18 -4.81
N ILE A 177 -7.88 10.00 -5.15
CA ILE A 177 -7.06 8.91 -5.72
C ILE A 177 -6.48 9.36 -7.06
N HIS A 178 -7.29 9.95 -7.93
CA HIS A 178 -6.81 10.47 -9.22
C HIS A 178 -5.77 11.58 -9.04
N PHE A 179 -6.01 12.53 -8.15
CA PHE A 179 -5.08 13.60 -7.79
C PHE A 179 -3.74 13.04 -7.31
N SER A 180 -3.77 12.07 -6.40
CA SER A 180 -2.58 11.42 -5.90
C SER A 180 -1.82 10.68 -7.01
N PHE A 181 -2.48 9.87 -7.84
CA PHE A 181 -1.81 9.22 -8.98
C PHE A 181 -1.18 10.22 -9.95
N SER A 182 -1.87 11.33 -10.23
CA SER A 182 -1.34 12.36 -11.13
C SER A 182 -0.14 13.09 -10.51
N THR A 183 -0.12 13.26 -9.20
CA THR A 183 1.00 13.82 -8.45
C THR A 183 2.18 12.85 -8.37
N LEU A 184 1.93 11.59 -7.98
CA LEU A 184 2.95 10.54 -7.88
C LEU A 184 3.68 10.31 -9.21
N THR A 185 2.92 10.34 -10.32
CA THR A 185 3.48 10.19 -11.67
C THR A 185 3.96 11.49 -12.29
N THR A 186 3.83 12.61 -11.56
CA THR A 186 4.17 13.97 -12.06
C THR A 186 3.41 14.40 -13.32
N LEU A 187 2.27 13.79 -13.59
CA LEU A 187 1.38 14.16 -14.70
C LEU A 187 0.68 15.50 -14.45
N GLY A 188 0.35 15.76 -13.17
CA GLY A 188 -0.43 16.90 -12.73
C GLY A 188 -1.94 16.73 -12.94
N ASP A 189 -2.72 17.24 -12.01
CA ASP A 189 -4.18 17.23 -12.07
C ASP A 189 -4.70 18.58 -12.58
N ARG A 190 -5.76 18.55 -13.40
CA ARG A 190 -6.40 19.76 -13.93
C ARG A 190 -7.66 20.16 -13.17
N HIS A 191 -8.20 19.28 -12.36
CA HIS A 191 -9.46 19.48 -11.62
C HIS A 191 -9.22 19.84 -10.17
N LEU A 192 -8.24 19.20 -9.53
CA LEU A 192 -7.89 19.46 -8.16
C LEU A 192 -6.57 20.24 -8.04
N SER A 193 -6.51 21.11 -7.04
CA SER A 193 -5.35 21.92 -6.74
C SER A 193 -5.06 21.90 -5.24
N ALA A 194 -3.81 21.73 -4.86
CA ALA A 194 -3.33 22.01 -3.51
C ALA A 194 -3.41 23.52 -3.26
N ASN A 195 -3.89 23.97 -2.08
CA ASN A 195 -4.07 25.38 -1.76
C ASN A 195 -3.54 25.76 -0.37
N SER A 196 -3.00 24.81 0.38
CA SER A 196 -2.38 25.09 1.67
C SER A 196 -0.89 24.72 1.68
N PRO A 197 -0.06 25.35 2.53
CA PRO A 197 1.36 25.00 2.63
C PRO A 197 1.60 23.53 2.93
N LEU A 198 0.74 22.90 3.77
CA LEU A 198 0.82 21.47 4.07
C LEU A 198 0.46 20.62 2.85
N ALA A 199 -0.56 21.02 2.07
CA ALA A 199 -0.95 20.31 0.86
C ALA A 199 0.17 20.36 -0.19
N TYR A 200 0.81 21.52 -0.39
CA TYR A 200 1.98 21.63 -1.27
C TYR A 200 3.11 20.73 -0.83
N SER A 201 3.49 20.78 0.45
CA SER A 201 4.58 19.96 0.98
C SER A 201 4.30 18.47 0.83
N LEU A 202 3.03 18.05 1.02
CA LEU A 202 2.63 16.67 0.88
C LEU A 202 2.68 16.23 -0.60
N ALA A 203 2.24 17.09 -1.52
CA ALA A 203 2.30 16.83 -2.96
C ALA A 203 3.75 16.76 -3.48
N ASP A 204 4.61 17.67 -3.02
CA ASP A 204 6.03 17.65 -3.36
C ASP A 204 6.70 16.36 -2.86
N LEU A 205 6.42 15.95 -1.62
CA LEU A 205 6.92 14.70 -1.05
C LEU A 205 6.46 13.48 -1.87
N GLU A 206 5.19 13.44 -2.26
CA GLU A 206 4.63 12.39 -3.11
C GLU A 206 5.32 12.33 -4.46
N ALA A 207 5.49 13.48 -5.13
CA ALA A 207 6.16 13.56 -6.42
C ALA A 207 7.62 13.07 -6.35
N ILE A 208 8.35 13.45 -5.28
CA ILE A 208 9.72 12.97 -5.04
C ILE A 208 9.75 11.45 -4.86
N ILE A 209 8.87 10.90 -4.04
CA ILE A 209 8.77 9.44 -3.84
C ILE A 209 8.42 8.75 -5.16
N GLY A 210 7.49 9.33 -5.92
CA GLY A 210 7.05 8.80 -7.21
C GLY A 210 8.18 8.68 -8.24
N GLN A 211 9.12 9.60 -8.24
CA GLN A 211 10.29 9.58 -9.10
C GLN A 211 11.40 8.66 -8.57
N LEU A 212 11.65 8.68 -7.26
CA LEU A 212 12.75 7.91 -6.68
C LEU A 212 12.45 6.42 -6.61
N PHE A 213 11.20 6.03 -6.33
CA PHE A 213 10.84 4.63 -6.14
C PHE A 213 11.13 3.75 -7.36
N PRO A 214 10.68 4.08 -8.60
CA PRO A 214 11.01 3.32 -9.79
C PRO A 214 12.51 3.32 -10.12
N ALA A 215 13.22 4.43 -9.88
CA ALA A 215 14.66 4.54 -10.11
C ALA A 215 15.46 3.60 -9.19
N ILE A 216 15.12 3.56 -7.89
CA ILE A 216 15.74 2.68 -6.91
C ILE A 216 15.41 1.21 -7.24
N LEU A 217 14.16 0.92 -7.61
CA LEU A 217 13.74 -0.42 -7.99
C LEU A 217 14.53 -0.93 -9.20
N LEU A 218 14.64 -0.11 -10.25
CA LEU A 218 15.40 -0.47 -11.45
C LEU A 218 16.89 -0.70 -11.15
N SER A 219 17.50 0.19 -10.37
CA SER A 219 18.90 0.06 -9.96
C SER A 219 19.15 -1.27 -9.21
N ARG A 220 18.23 -1.65 -8.33
CA ARG A 220 18.31 -2.92 -7.59
C ARG A 220 18.17 -4.14 -8.51
N LEU A 221 17.24 -4.10 -9.47
CA LEU A 221 17.02 -5.18 -10.43
C LEU A 221 18.26 -5.41 -11.30
N VAL A 222 18.86 -4.33 -11.81
CA VAL A 222 20.10 -4.38 -12.62
C VAL A 222 21.27 -4.94 -11.79
N GLY A 223 21.45 -4.45 -10.55
CA GLY A 223 22.51 -4.91 -9.66
C GLY A 223 22.43 -6.41 -9.36
N LEU A 224 21.23 -6.94 -9.15
CA LEU A 224 21.01 -8.36 -8.90
C LEU A 224 21.21 -9.21 -10.17
N HIS A 225 20.78 -8.73 -11.33
CA HIS A 225 21.03 -9.42 -12.59
C HIS A 225 22.51 -9.57 -12.89
N LEU A 226 23.29 -8.53 -12.68
CA LEU A 226 24.74 -8.57 -12.87
C LEU A 226 25.47 -9.49 -11.87
N SER A 227 24.92 -9.66 -10.66
CA SER A 227 25.51 -10.57 -9.66
C SER A 227 25.26 -12.06 -9.95
N GLN A 228 24.21 -12.38 -10.71
CA GLN A 228 23.87 -13.75 -11.12
C GLN A 228 24.65 -14.22 -12.37
N THR A 229 25.23 -13.28 -13.12
CA THR A 229 25.96 -13.56 -14.36
C THR A 229 27.47 -13.72 -14.12
N ARG A 230 27.94 -13.58 -12.88
CA ARG A 230 29.33 -13.85 -12.41
C ARG A 230 29.40 -15.15 -11.64
#